data_510d986a034a23ca6747b4438bf8ca1d
#
_entry.id   510d986a034a23ca6747b4438bf8ca1d
#
_cell.length_a   1.000
_cell.length_b   1.000
_cell.length_c   1.000
_cell.angle_alpha   90.00
_cell.angle_beta   90.00
_cell.angle_gamma   90.00
#
_symmetry.space_group_name_H-M   'P 1'
#
loop_
_entity.id
_entity.type
_entity.pdbx_description
1 polymer ?
#
loop_
_entity_poly.entity_id
_entity_poly.type
_entity_poly.pdbx_seq_one_letter_code
_entity_poly.pdbx_strand_id
1 'polypeptide(L)'
;MIESAITAVTGAITGALGYTIDFAPLVPWTWLYAFAAIAALVVLYAIFRRARGAAGRLLAFAVTGFVLANPLIVHEIREPLNDVVALIVDHSQSMNVGERRAQAARAAAEIKKTLAGQKNLDVRETTVTTDASGGDNGTEAFAALRASLADVPPDRVAGAILITDGEVHDAPPKNTPAMRAPLQVLIAGTRDEKDRKLSVVSAARYAIVGQEAGIVVRVDDFGAEGHGSAQITLHVDGKYLGTRNVETGRETTLHVPVAHGGENVVEIAANAGPDELTLENNRAVVTISGVRDRLRVLLVSGEPHAGERVWRNLLKADPSVDLVHFTILRPPDKQDSTPIDELSLIAFPTRQLFDEKLNQFDLVVFDRYRERGILPLAYFENLANYVENGGALLVSAGPEFADDLSIYRTPLAAVLPAQPTGNIIEEPFRPQVTEKGLANPVTHNLPGANDATHKASWGQWFRLIGAQAVSGETLMSGPGGKPLLVLDHVGKGRVAELLSDQIWLWARGYDGGGPQAELLRRLAHWLMKEPELEEERLSATIADGRIAIERRTMADSAAPVTLTTPSGKQSTVTLQKTEPGLWRGSARAQELGLYRLTDGTLTAVAAAGPLNPKEVADMRATDAILKGPA
;
A
#
# COMPACT_ATOMS: atom_id res chain seq x y z
N MET A 1 31.10 -46.29 -51.77
CA MET A 1 32.32 -46.11 -52.59
C MET A 1 32.08 -45.18 -53.78
N ILE A 2 31.04 -45.30 -54.56
CA ILE A 2 30.77 -44.44 -55.72
C ILE A 2 30.40 -43.02 -55.27
N GLU A 3 29.55 -42.85 -54.21
CA GLU A 3 29.22 -41.55 -53.63
C GLU A 3 30.44 -40.83 -53.09
N SER A 4 31.36 -41.54 -52.41
CA SER A 4 32.54 -40.92 -51.87
C SER A 4 33.59 -40.51 -52.98
N ALA A 5 33.55 -41.19 -54.09
CA ALA A 5 34.37 -40.85 -55.27
C ALA A 5 33.80 -39.63 -56.03
N ILE A 6 32.49 -39.55 -56.16
CA ILE A 6 31.79 -38.39 -56.76
C ILE A 6 32.01 -37.15 -55.88
N THR A 7 31.87 -37.28 -54.57
CA THR A 7 32.11 -36.18 -53.64
C THR A 7 33.56 -35.71 -53.63
N ALA A 8 34.54 -36.63 -53.80
CA ALA A 8 35.97 -36.29 -53.88
C ALA A 8 36.31 -35.57 -55.19
N VAL A 9 35.72 -35.97 -56.31
CA VAL A 9 35.97 -35.33 -57.62
C VAL A 9 35.29 -33.99 -57.74
N THR A 10 34.06 -33.88 -57.24
CA THR A 10 33.37 -32.58 -57.18
C THR A 10 34.03 -31.61 -56.19
N GLY A 11 34.49 -32.09 -55.03
CA GLY A 11 35.22 -31.28 -54.04
C GLY A 11 36.56 -30.71 -54.54
N ALA A 12 37.22 -31.41 -55.44
CA ALA A 12 38.53 -30.96 -56.04
C ALA A 12 38.34 -29.87 -57.11
N ILE A 13 37.19 -29.86 -57.80
CA ILE A 13 36.89 -28.84 -58.85
C ILE A 13 36.30 -27.56 -58.27
N THR A 14 35.66 -27.64 -57.12
CA THR A 14 34.97 -26.54 -56.48
C THR A 14 35.84 -25.61 -55.63
N GLY A 15 36.99 -26.07 -55.18
CA GLY A 15 37.89 -25.25 -54.33
C GLY A 15 38.54 -24.05 -55.01
N ALA A 16 38.49 -23.97 -56.34
CA ALA A 16 39.19 -22.92 -57.10
C ALA A 16 38.23 -21.81 -57.63
N LEU A 17 36.90 -22.02 -57.66
CA LEU A 17 35.95 -21.13 -58.36
C LEU A 17 34.80 -20.62 -57.50
N GLY A 18 34.65 -21.03 -56.24
CA GLY A 18 33.56 -20.57 -55.34
C GLY A 18 32.15 -21.06 -55.72
N TYR A 19 32.04 -22.07 -56.56
CA TYR A 19 30.81 -22.70 -56.96
C TYR A 19 30.78 -24.17 -56.52
N THR A 20 29.66 -24.62 -55.98
CA THR A 20 29.40 -26.03 -55.68
C THR A 20 28.42 -26.59 -56.70
N ILE A 21 28.69 -27.81 -57.22
CA ILE A 21 27.74 -28.52 -58.07
C ILE A 21 26.95 -29.48 -57.19
N ASP A 22 25.67 -29.21 -57.06
CA ASP A 22 24.75 -30.09 -56.38
C ASP A 22 23.87 -30.81 -57.41
N PHE A 23 23.30 -31.95 -57.06
CA PHE A 23 22.45 -32.73 -57.96
C PHE A 23 21.05 -32.81 -57.38
N ALA A 24 20.06 -32.33 -58.14
CA ALA A 24 18.64 -32.45 -57.81
C ALA A 24 17.93 -33.38 -58.80
N PRO A 25 18.15 -34.67 -58.72
CA PRO A 25 17.74 -35.62 -59.78
C PRO A 25 16.21 -35.62 -59.96
N LEU A 26 15.78 -35.59 -61.22
CA LEU A 26 14.37 -35.61 -61.63
C LEU A 26 13.65 -36.90 -61.28
N VAL A 27 14.43 -38.00 -61.03
CA VAL A 27 13.95 -39.30 -60.60
C VAL A 27 14.79 -39.80 -59.42
N PRO A 28 14.27 -40.67 -58.53
CA PRO A 28 15.08 -41.24 -57.43
C PRO A 28 16.37 -41.89 -57.93
N TRP A 29 17.47 -41.71 -57.17
CA TRP A 29 18.79 -42.25 -57.50
C TRP A 29 18.78 -43.74 -57.86
N THR A 30 17.90 -44.56 -57.27
CA THR A 30 17.71 -45.99 -57.57
C THR A 30 17.32 -46.22 -59.03
N TRP A 31 16.49 -45.38 -59.61
CA TRP A 31 16.11 -45.46 -61.04
C TRP A 31 17.21 -44.96 -61.96
N LEU A 32 17.99 -43.96 -61.55
CA LEU A 32 19.16 -43.51 -62.28
C LEU A 32 20.22 -44.59 -62.33
N TYR A 33 20.49 -45.31 -61.26
CA TYR A 33 21.40 -46.44 -61.23
C TYR A 33 20.89 -47.62 -62.11
N ALA A 34 19.59 -47.91 -62.06
CA ALA A 34 18.98 -48.91 -62.94
C ALA A 34 19.12 -48.52 -64.42
N PHE A 35 18.86 -47.24 -64.73
CA PHE A 35 19.06 -46.70 -66.09
C PHE A 35 20.50 -46.81 -66.52
N ALA A 36 21.47 -46.43 -65.70
CA ALA A 36 22.87 -46.52 -66.00
C ALA A 36 23.30 -48.00 -66.25
N ALA A 37 22.84 -48.94 -65.44
CA ALA A 37 23.10 -50.36 -65.60
C ALA A 37 22.58 -50.91 -66.92
N ILE A 38 21.29 -50.58 -67.26
CA ILE A 38 20.65 -50.97 -68.53
C ILE A 38 21.40 -50.34 -69.70
N ALA A 39 21.71 -49.04 -69.63
CA ALA A 39 22.47 -48.36 -70.68
C ALA A 39 23.86 -48.98 -70.92
N ALA A 40 24.57 -49.33 -69.85
CA ALA A 40 25.86 -50.02 -69.92
C ALA A 40 25.70 -51.37 -70.59
N LEU A 41 24.72 -52.16 -70.23
CA LEU A 41 24.48 -53.49 -70.91
C LEU A 41 24.17 -53.32 -72.38
N VAL A 42 23.33 -52.36 -72.77
CA VAL A 42 23.02 -52.09 -74.19
C VAL A 42 24.26 -51.64 -74.97
N VAL A 43 25.10 -50.78 -74.41
CA VAL A 43 26.32 -50.30 -75.05
C VAL A 43 27.34 -51.40 -75.13
N LEU A 44 27.55 -52.23 -74.11
CA LEU A 44 28.45 -53.41 -74.15
C LEU A 44 27.99 -54.42 -75.18
N TYR A 45 26.73 -54.73 -75.30
CA TYR A 45 26.18 -55.60 -76.32
C TYR A 45 26.40 -55.05 -77.72
N ALA A 46 26.20 -53.73 -77.93
CA ALA A 46 26.44 -53.10 -79.22
C ALA A 46 27.93 -53.11 -79.60
N ILE A 47 28.82 -52.97 -78.67
CA ILE A 47 30.30 -53.12 -78.89
C ILE A 47 30.64 -54.55 -79.23
N PHE A 48 30.12 -55.54 -78.48
CA PHE A 48 30.36 -56.94 -78.72
C PHE A 48 29.88 -57.34 -80.12
N ARG A 49 28.76 -56.87 -80.58
CA ARG A 49 28.21 -57.15 -81.95
C ARG A 49 28.86 -56.29 -83.05
N ARG A 50 29.89 -55.48 -82.73
CA ARG A 50 30.54 -54.53 -83.64
C ARG A 50 29.55 -53.66 -84.40
N ALA A 51 28.44 -53.31 -83.75
CA ALA A 51 27.35 -52.49 -84.37
C ALA A 51 27.85 -51.06 -84.67
N ARG A 52 27.59 -50.57 -85.89
CA ARG A 52 27.90 -49.17 -86.23
C ARG A 52 27.01 -48.26 -85.42
N GLY A 53 27.55 -47.21 -84.71
CA GLY A 53 26.82 -46.24 -83.91
C GLY A 53 26.81 -46.50 -82.38
N ALA A 54 27.67 -47.42 -81.86
CA ALA A 54 27.84 -47.68 -80.42
C ALA A 54 28.18 -46.38 -79.63
N ALA A 55 29.08 -45.55 -80.21
CA ALA A 55 29.46 -44.27 -79.65
C ALA A 55 28.28 -43.24 -79.53
N GLY A 56 27.43 -43.20 -80.57
CA GLY A 56 26.28 -42.37 -80.54
C GLY A 56 25.22 -42.74 -79.46
N ARG A 57 25.05 -44.09 -79.21
CA ARG A 57 24.19 -44.57 -78.12
C ARG A 57 24.77 -44.25 -76.75
N LEU A 58 26.12 -44.41 -76.60
CA LEU A 58 26.75 -44.04 -75.36
C LEU A 58 26.55 -42.56 -75.08
N LEU A 59 26.76 -41.69 -76.06
CA LEU A 59 26.56 -40.25 -75.93
C LEU A 59 25.08 -39.91 -75.57
N ALA A 60 24.12 -40.57 -76.26
CA ALA A 60 22.69 -40.36 -75.97
C ALA A 60 22.32 -40.76 -74.55
N PHE A 61 22.80 -41.94 -74.06
CA PHE A 61 22.57 -42.33 -72.68
C PHE A 61 23.27 -41.44 -71.67
N ALA A 62 24.49 -41.00 -71.96
CA ALA A 62 25.21 -40.09 -71.10
C ALA A 62 24.51 -38.72 -70.97
N VAL A 63 24.03 -38.17 -72.08
CA VAL A 63 23.30 -36.92 -72.08
C VAL A 63 21.96 -37.09 -71.34
N THR A 64 21.24 -38.21 -71.61
CA THR A 64 19.99 -38.45 -70.88
C THR A 64 20.23 -38.61 -69.38
N GLY A 65 21.21 -39.38 -68.97
CA GLY A 65 21.61 -39.56 -67.57
C GLY A 65 22.01 -38.23 -66.92
N PHE A 66 22.74 -37.38 -67.64
CA PHE A 66 23.13 -36.05 -67.17
C PHE A 66 21.93 -35.14 -66.99
N VAL A 67 20.99 -35.15 -67.93
CA VAL A 67 19.75 -34.34 -67.80
C VAL A 67 18.88 -34.86 -66.65
N LEU A 68 18.77 -36.17 -66.48
CA LEU A 68 18.00 -36.78 -65.39
C LEU A 68 18.68 -36.54 -64.02
N ALA A 69 19.97 -36.44 -63.97
CA ALA A 69 20.72 -36.10 -62.75
C ALA A 69 20.61 -34.63 -62.38
N ASN A 70 20.15 -33.75 -63.30
CA ASN A 70 19.87 -32.34 -63.10
C ASN A 70 20.90 -31.63 -62.23
N PRO A 71 22.15 -31.42 -62.70
CA PRO A 71 23.16 -30.71 -61.95
C PRO A 71 22.80 -29.24 -61.78
N LEU A 72 22.84 -28.75 -60.55
CA LEU A 72 22.62 -27.36 -60.17
C LEU A 72 23.99 -26.72 -59.80
N ILE A 73 24.24 -25.53 -60.30
CA ILE A 73 25.37 -24.73 -59.87
C ILE A 73 24.88 -23.83 -58.72
N VAL A 74 25.36 -24.12 -57.51
CA VAL A 74 25.03 -23.34 -56.30
C VAL A 74 26.17 -22.39 -56.03
N HIS A 75 25.86 -21.10 -56.04
CA HIS A 75 26.79 -20.04 -55.63
C HIS A 75 26.45 -19.64 -54.19
N GLU A 76 27.23 -20.03 -53.23
CA GLU A 76 27.11 -19.62 -51.85
C GLU A 76 27.74 -18.23 -51.68
N ILE A 77 26.89 -17.22 -51.50
CA ILE A 77 27.31 -15.89 -51.05
C ILE A 77 27.33 -15.93 -49.53
N ARG A 78 28.49 -16.02 -48.91
CA ARG A 78 28.65 -15.94 -47.46
C ARG A 78 28.93 -14.50 -47.10
N GLU A 79 27.90 -13.82 -46.55
CA GLU A 79 28.09 -12.53 -45.91
C GLU A 79 28.48 -12.79 -44.44
N PRO A 80 29.61 -12.27 -43.97
CA PRO A 80 29.95 -12.39 -42.55
C PRO A 80 28.93 -11.55 -41.74
N LEU A 81 28.19 -12.18 -40.87
CA LEU A 81 27.35 -11.52 -39.91
C LEU A 81 28.23 -10.98 -38.78
N ASN A 82 27.92 -9.75 -38.34
CA ASN A 82 28.64 -9.13 -37.23
C ASN A 82 28.38 -9.89 -35.93
N ASP A 83 29.42 -10.09 -35.14
CA ASP A 83 29.27 -10.50 -33.74
C ASP A 83 28.66 -9.40 -32.91
N VAL A 84 28.02 -9.76 -31.80
CA VAL A 84 27.27 -8.79 -30.95
C VAL A 84 27.92 -8.72 -29.57
N VAL A 85 28.18 -7.50 -29.12
CA VAL A 85 28.57 -7.19 -27.74
C VAL A 85 27.42 -6.41 -27.07
N ALA A 86 26.93 -6.92 -25.95
CA ALA A 86 25.98 -6.18 -25.13
C ALA A 86 26.73 -5.24 -24.17
N LEU A 87 26.40 -3.96 -24.21
CA LEU A 87 26.86 -2.95 -23.26
C LEU A 87 25.69 -2.53 -22.38
N ILE A 88 25.70 -3.01 -21.15
CA ILE A 88 24.65 -2.69 -20.15
C ILE A 88 25.18 -1.58 -19.26
N VAL A 89 24.47 -0.46 -19.21
CA VAL A 89 24.85 0.69 -18.38
C VAL A 89 23.78 0.89 -17.32
N ASP A 90 24.19 0.83 -16.07
CA ASP A 90 23.34 1.04 -14.91
C ASP A 90 23.08 2.52 -14.69
N HIS A 91 21.80 2.88 -14.64
CA HIS A 91 21.29 4.22 -14.35
C HIS A 91 20.27 4.16 -13.18
N SER A 92 20.38 3.15 -12.33
CA SER A 92 19.57 3.00 -11.12
C SER A 92 19.77 4.15 -10.12
N GLN A 93 18.96 4.17 -9.07
CA GLN A 93 19.02 5.22 -8.05
C GLN A 93 20.37 5.21 -7.31
N SER A 94 20.94 4.04 -7.04
CA SER A 94 22.24 3.88 -6.39
C SER A 94 23.41 4.52 -7.18
N MET A 95 23.28 4.61 -8.50
CA MET A 95 24.24 5.28 -9.37
C MET A 95 24.21 6.82 -9.29
N ASN A 96 23.23 7.43 -8.59
CA ASN A 96 23.18 8.88 -8.38
C ASN A 96 24.13 9.38 -7.27
N VAL A 97 24.78 8.45 -6.57
CA VAL A 97 25.68 8.79 -5.47
C VAL A 97 27.05 9.24 -6.00
N GLY A 98 27.54 10.39 -5.54
CA GLY A 98 28.85 10.93 -5.91
C GLY A 98 29.04 11.07 -7.41
N GLU A 99 30.17 10.60 -7.92
CA GLU A 99 30.60 10.69 -9.32
C GLU A 99 30.26 9.46 -10.18
N ARG A 100 29.50 8.48 -9.65
CA ARG A 100 29.29 7.15 -10.31
C ARG A 100 28.68 7.29 -11.69
N ARG A 101 27.64 8.14 -11.87
CA ARG A 101 27.05 8.41 -13.20
C ARG A 101 28.06 8.96 -14.19
N ALA A 102 28.88 9.91 -13.75
CA ALA A 102 29.91 10.48 -14.61
C ALA A 102 31.01 9.48 -14.95
N GLN A 103 31.38 8.59 -14.00
CA GLN A 103 32.32 7.48 -14.24
C GLN A 103 31.75 6.49 -15.25
N ALA A 104 30.49 6.06 -15.07
CA ALA A 104 29.82 5.13 -15.97
C ALA A 104 29.68 5.70 -17.39
N ALA A 105 29.29 6.96 -17.52
CA ALA A 105 29.16 7.64 -18.82
C ALA A 105 30.53 7.75 -19.54
N ARG A 106 31.61 8.10 -18.81
CA ARG A 106 32.96 8.15 -19.37
C ARG A 106 33.42 6.78 -19.83
N ALA A 107 33.25 5.74 -19.01
CA ALA A 107 33.61 4.36 -19.34
C ALA A 107 32.82 3.84 -20.55
N ALA A 108 31.50 4.08 -20.61
CA ALA A 108 30.68 3.69 -21.75
C ALA A 108 31.11 4.38 -23.05
N ALA A 109 31.46 5.66 -23.01
CA ALA A 109 31.94 6.41 -24.17
C ALA A 109 33.29 5.88 -24.67
N GLU A 110 34.24 5.56 -23.77
CA GLU A 110 35.55 5.01 -24.11
C GLU A 110 35.44 3.60 -24.71
N ILE A 111 34.60 2.75 -24.11
CA ILE A 111 34.29 1.40 -24.61
C ILE A 111 33.71 1.48 -26.02
N LYS A 112 32.69 2.30 -26.23
CA LYS A 112 32.08 2.49 -27.57
C LYS A 112 33.09 2.97 -28.59
N LYS A 113 33.95 3.91 -28.25
CA LYS A 113 35.03 4.40 -29.13
C LYS A 113 36.02 3.28 -29.48
N THR A 114 36.40 2.44 -28.51
CA THR A 114 37.32 1.33 -28.73
C THR A 114 36.70 0.23 -29.59
N LEU A 115 35.44 -0.12 -29.31
CA LEU A 115 34.73 -1.16 -30.05
C LEU A 115 34.32 -0.72 -31.46
N ALA A 116 34.06 0.58 -31.69
CA ALA A 116 33.77 1.11 -33.03
C ALA A 116 34.95 0.94 -34.04
N GLY A 117 36.16 0.75 -33.54
CA GLY A 117 37.31 0.44 -34.38
C GLY A 117 37.41 -1.03 -34.86
N GLN A 118 36.62 -1.94 -34.29
CA GLN A 118 36.59 -3.34 -34.62
C GLN A 118 35.66 -3.61 -35.82
N LYS A 119 36.18 -4.36 -36.81
CA LYS A 119 35.39 -4.78 -37.96
C LYS A 119 34.49 -5.96 -37.56
N ASN A 120 33.28 -6.01 -38.12
CA ASN A 120 32.31 -7.09 -37.91
C ASN A 120 31.80 -7.21 -36.46
N LEU A 121 31.71 -6.12 -35.73
CA LEU A 121 31.19 -6.07 -34.39
C LEU A 121 30.02 -5.07 -34.30
N ASP A 122 28.90 -5.51 -33.70
CA ASP A 122 27.75 -4.70 -33.39
C ASP A 122 27.67 -4.50 -31.87
N VAL A 123 27.55 -3.25 -31.43
CA VAL A 123 27.46 -2.90 -30.00
C VAL A 123 26.04 -2.51 -29.65
N ARG A 124 25.37 -3.32 -28.83
CA ARG A 124 24.02 -3.06 -28.33
C ARG A 124 24.08 -2.45 -26.94
N GLU A 125 23.79 -1.18 -26.86
CA GLU A 125 23.70 -0.47 -25.59
C GLU A 125 22.29 -0.56 -25.03
N THR A 126 22.19 -0.94 -23.76
CA THR A 126 20.93 -0.97 -23.00
C THR A 126 21.17 -0.33 -21.64
N THR A 127 20.26 0.57 -21.24
CA THR A 127 20.30 1.21 -19.93
C THR A 127 19.32 0.50 -18.98
N VAL A 128 19.78 0.27 -17.75
CA VAL A 128 18.96 -0.23 -16.65
C VAL A 128 18.58 0.94 -15.77
N THR A 129 17.30 1.08 -15.45
CA THR A 129 16.79 2.11 -14.54
C THR A 129 16.00 1.45 -13.43
N THR A 130 15.93 2.10 -12.27
CA THR A 130 15.04 1.66 -11.19
C THR A 130 13.59 1.67 -11.66
N ASP A 131 12.84 0.62 -11.34
CA ASP A 131 11.43 0.50 -11.73
C ASP A 131 10.58 1.58 -11.06
N ALA A 132 10.07 2.50 -11.86
CA ALA A 132 9.18 3.58 -11.40
C ALA A 132 7.75 3.12 -11.09
N SER A 133 7.40 1.86 -11.41
CA SER A 133 6.06 1.30 -11.19
C SER A 133 5.78 0.88 -9.74
N GLY A 134 6.76 1.04 -8.84
CA GLY A 134 6.61 0.75 -7.42
C GLY A 134 6.91 -0.69 -7.02
N GLY A 135 7.50 -1.49 -7.90
CA GLY A 135 8.04 -2.82 -7.59
C GLY A 135 9.29 -2.73 -6.69
N ASP A 136 9.55 -3.77 -5.91
CA ASP A 136 10.75 -3.90 -5.06
C ASP A 136 11.76 -4.89 -5.68
N ASN A 137 11.96 -4.79 -6.99
CA ASN A 137 12.88 -5.69 -7.70
C ASN A 137 14.34 -5.24 -7.57
N GLY A 138 14.58 -3.96 -7.33
CA GLY A 138 15.90 -3.36 -7.35
C GLY A 138 16.47 -3.28 -8.77
N THR A 139 17.80 -3.31 -8.92
CA THR A 139 18.48 -3.25 -10.21
C THR A 139 18.50 -4.63 -10.88
N GLU A 140 17.78 -4.77 -12.00
CA GLU A 140 17.65 -6.02 -12.78
C GLU A 140 18.59 -6.02 -14.01
N ALA A 141 19.90 -6.00 -13.78
CA ALA A 141 20.91 -5.90 -14.86
C ALA A 141 20.99 -7.14 -15.75
N PHE A 142 20.78 -8.33 -15.19
CA PHE A 142 20.81 -9.59 -15.96
C PHE A 142 19.52 -9.81 -16.77
N ALA A 143 18.40 -9.28 -16.33
CA ALA A 143 17.17 -9.26 -17.14
C ALA A 143 17.36 -8.38 -18.38
N ALA A 144 17.95 -7.19 -18.21
CA ALA A 144 18.29 -6.31 -19.32
C ALA A 144 19.31 -6.94 -20.27
N LEU A 145 20.32 -7.63 -19.76
CA LEU A 145 21.30 -8.37 -20.55
C LEU A 145 20.60 -9.46 -21.38
N ARG A 146 19.76 -10.28 -20.78
CA ARG A 146 19.00 -11.31 -21.49
C ARG A 146 18.09 -10.71 -22.56
N ALA A 147 17.42 -9.62 -22.26
CA ALA A 147 16.53 -8.93 -23.21
C ALA A 147 17.31 -8.36 -24.41
N SER A 148 18.49 -7.77 -24.19
CA SER A 148 19.32 -7.19 -25.26
C SER A 148 19.89 -8.23 -26.21
N LEU A 149 20.01 -9.50 -25.80
CA LEU A 149 20.56 -10.62 -26.58
C LEU A 149 19.47 -11.61 -27.02
N ALA A 150 18.20 -11.38 -26.75
CA ALA A 150 17.14 -12.36 -26.97
C ALA A 150 16.96 -12.80 -28.44
N ASP A 151 17.29 -11.94 -29.40
CA ASP A 151 17.22 -12.17 -30.84
C ASP A 151 18.58 -12.59 -31.47
N VAL A 152 19.65 -12.68 -30.64
CA VAL A 152 20.99 -12.99 -31.11
C VAL A 152 21.30 -14.48 -30.95
N PRO A 153 21.64 -15.19 -32.02
CA PRO A 153 22.14 -16.58 -31.92
C PRO A 153 23.33 -16.68 -30.96
N PRO A 154 23.40 -17.69 -30.09
CA PRO A 154 24.45 -17.82 -29.08
C PRO A 154 25.89 -17.79 -29.67
N ASP A 155 26.06 -18.29 -30.89
CA ASP A 155 27.36 -18.35 -31.58
C ASP A 155 27.83 -16.97 -32.07
N ARG A 156 26.96 -15.97 -32.09
CA ARG A 156 27.26 -14.60 -32.49
C ARG A 156 27.46 -13.65 -31.31
N VAL A 157 27.28 -14.13 -30.09
CA VAL A 157 27.49 -13.31 -28.88
C VAL A 157 28.98 -13.31 -28.58
N ALA A 158 29.66 -12.20 -28.86
CA ALA A 158 31.09 -12.03 -28.59
C ALA A 158 31.37 -11.83 -27.09
N GLY A 159 30.44 -11.19 -26.37
CA GLY A 159 30.56 -10.93 -24.94
C GLY A 159 29.55 -9.92 -24.44
N ALA A 160 29.64 -9.63 -23.15
CA ALA A 160 28.88 -8.56 -22.53
C ALA A 160 29.74 -7.71 -21.59
N ILE A 161 29.44 -6.43 -21.51
CA ILE A 161 30.08 -5.48 -20.60
C ILE A 161 28.97 -4.86 -19.75
N LEU A 162 29.11 -4.97 -18.44
CA LEU A 162 28.21 -4.40 -17.45
C LEU A 162 28.93 -3.29 -16.69
N ILE A 163 28.38 -2.08 -16.71
CA ILE A 163 28.86 -0.93 -15.93
C ILE A 163 27.83 -0.64 -14.85
N THR A 164 28.16 -0.87 -13.59
CA THR A 164 27.28 -0.78 -12.42
C THR A 164 28.10 -0.45 -11.17
N ASP A 165 27.46 -0.09 -10.05
CA ASP A 165 28.12 -0.05 -8.73
C ASP A 165 28.28 -1.45 -8.10
N GLY A 166 27.65 -2.46 -8.70
CA GLY A 166 27.73 -3.86 -8.29
C GLY A 166 26.56 -4.36 -7.44
N GLU A 167 25.68 -3.49 -7.00
CA GLU A 167 24.44 -3.86 -6.30
C GLU A 167 23.36 -4.28 -7.32
N VAL A 168 23.47 -5.53 -7.77
CA VAL A 168 22.58 -6.14 -8.76
C VAL A 168 21.71 -7.20 -8.09
N HIS A 169 20.39 -7.06 -8.20
CA HIS A 169 19.44 -7.86 -7.43
C HIS A 169 18.97 -9.14 -8.14
N ASP A 170 19.20 -9.25 -9.46
CA ASP A 170 18.85 -10.42 -10.28
C ASP A 170 20.10 -11.24 -10.71
N ALA A 171 21.22 -11.09 -9.99
CA ALA A 171 22.43 -11.85 -10.27
C ALA A 171 22.20 -13.36 -10.11
N PRO A 172 22.71 -14.19 -11.04
CA PRO A 172 22.62 -15.62 -10.91
C PRO A 172 23.38 -16.13 -9.65
N PRO A 173 23.02 -17.33 -9.14
CA PRO A 173 23.68 -17.90 -7.98
C PRO A 173 25.21 -17.99 -8.15
N LYS A 174 25.93 -17.82 -7.04
CA LYS A 174 27.39 -17.96 -7.02
C LYS A 174 27.81 -19.26 -7.72
N ASN A 175 28.84 -19.22 -8.56
CA ASN A 175 29.35 -20.31 -9.37
C ASN A 175 28.46 -20.73 -10.57
N THR A 176 27.49 -19.94 -10.97
CA THR A 176 26.73 -20.15 -12.19
C THR A 176 27.11 -19.05 -13.18
N PRO A 177 27.74 -19.37 -14.33
CA PRO A 177 28.03 -18.36 -15.35
C PRO A 177 26.73 -17.71 -15.84
N ALA A 178 26.72 -16.40 -15.96
CA ALA A 178 25.56 -15.66 -16.45
C ALA A 178 25.26 -15.99 -17.93
N MET A 179 26.30 -16.30 -18.70
CA MET A 179 26.23 -16.59 -20.14
C MET A 179 27.42 -17.46 -20.57
N ARG A 180 27.37 -17.97 -21.80
CA ARG A 180 28.48 -18.76 -22.37
C ARG A 180 29.65 -17.89 -22.83
N ALA A 181 29.37 -16.68 -23.28
CA ALA A 181 30.38 -15.70 -23.70
C ALA A 181 30.96 -14.95 -22.48
N PRO A 182 32.13 -14.32 -22.59
CA PRO A 182 32.75 -13.58 -21.50
C PRO A 182 31.89 -12.41 -21.05
N LEU A 183 31.72 -12.26 -19.73
CA LEU A 183 31.12 -11.10 -19.09
C LEU A 183 32.20 -10.28 -18.40
N GLN A 184 32.33 -9.02 -18.75
CA GLN A 184 33.22 -8.08 -18.09
C GLN A 184 32.41 -7.10 -17.26
N VAL A 185 32.79 -6.91 -16.01
CA VAL A 185 32.10 -5.98 -15.09
C VAL A 185 33.03 -4.84 -14.73
N LEU A 186 32.53 -3.61 -14.92
CA LEU A 186 33.20 -2.39 -14.48
C LEU A 186 32.41 -1.80 -13.34
N ILE A 187 33.07 -1.73 -12.18
CA ILE A 187 32.44 -1.16 -10.97
C ILE A 187 32.66 0.35 -10.96
N ALA A 188 31.56 1.09 -10.92
CA ALA A 188 31.55 2.53 -10.69
C ALA A 188 31.46 2.81 -9.19
N GLY A 189 32.29 3.71 -8.67
CA GLY A 189 32.42 4.03 -7.25
C GLY A 189 33.86 3.90 -6.78
N THR A 190 34.07 3.97 -5.49
CA THR A 190 35.39 3.82 -4.88
C THR A 190 35.44 2.59 -3.97
N ARG A 191 36.62 2.04 -3.75
CA ARG A 191 36.80 0.99 -2.74
C ARG A 191 36.76 1.60 -1.35
N ASP A 192 36.29 0.83 -0.38
CA ASP A 192 36.28 1.20 1.05
C ASP A 192 35.41 2.46 1.34
N GLU A 193 34.32 2.61 0.64
CA GLU A 193 33.35 3.68 0.91
C GLU A 193 32.85 3.58 2.34
N LYS A 194 32.86 4.74 3.04
CA LYS A 194 32.32 4.84 4.38
C LYS A 194 30.83 5.11 4.29
N ASP A 195 30.06 4.34 5.04
CA ASP A 195 28.61 4.44 5.00
C ASP A 195 28.00 3.94 6.31
N ARG A 196 26.94 4.59 6.76
CA ARG A 196 26.10 4.15 7.87
C ARG A 196 24.82 3.59 7.32
N LYS A 197 24.41 2.43 7.81
CA LYS A 197 23.20 1.73 7.38
C LYS A 197 22.34 1.41 8.57
N LEU A 198 21.05 1.75 8.50
CA LEU A 198 20.04 1.33 9.45
C LEU A 198 19.24 0.16 8.87
N SER A 199 19.24 -0.96 9.57
CA SER A 199 18.49 -2.16 9.19
C SER A 199 17.43 -2.50 10.22
N VAL A 200 16.22 -2.84 9.79
CA VAL A 200 15.18 -3.43 10.63
C VAL A 200 15.36 -4.95 10.60
N VAL A 201 15.77 -5.53 11.72
CA VAL A 201 15.98 -6.98 11.86
C VAL A 201 14.66 -7.70 12.01
N SER A 202 13.78 -7.15 12.88
CA SER A 202 12.41 -7.65 13.05
C SER A 202 11.51 -6.56 13.59
N ALA A 203 10.22 -6.64 13.28
CA ALA A 203 9.20 -5.74 13.81
C ALA A 203 7.90 -6.50 14.04
N ALA A 204 7.15 -6.10 15.06
CA ALA A 204 5.80 -6.57 15.26
C ALA A 204 4.89 -6.11 14.14
N ARG A 205 4.18 -7.02 13.49
CA ARG A 205 3.21 -6.68 12.42
C ARG A 205 1.93 -6.05 12.98
N TYR A 206 1.56 -6.38 14.22
CA TYR A 206 0.39 -5.87 14.93
C TYR A 206 0.67 -5.76 16.42
N ALA A 207 -0.01 -4.84 17.07
CA ALA A 207 0.01 -4.71 18.52
C ALA A 207 -1.32 -4.09 18.99
N ILE A 208 -1.61 -4.25 20.28
CA ILE A 208 -2.83 -3.71 20.88
C ILE A 208 -2.68 -2.19 21.05
N VAL A 209 -3.71 -1.44 20.67
CA VAL A 209 -3.75 0.02 20.88
C VAL A 209 -3.57 0.36 22.36
N GLY A 210 -2.72 1.34 22.64
CA GLY A 210 -2.34 1.71 24.01
C GLY A 210 -1.19 0.89 24.60
N GLN A 211 -0.70 -0.13 23.89
CA GLN A 211 0.50 -0.89 24.28
C GLN A 211 1.70 -0.49 23.42
N GLU A 212 2.88 -0.95 23.84
CA GLU A 212 4.11 -0.76 23.10
C GLU A 212 4.40 -1.95 22.17
N ALA A 213 4.85 -1.65 20.96
CA ALA A 213 5.35 -2.62 19.99
C ALA A 213 6.87 -2.62 19.97
N GLY A 214 7.49 -3.79 19.92
CA GLY A 214 8.93 -3.94 19.78
C GLY A 214 9.38 -3.94 18.32
N ILE A 215 10.41 -3.13 18.02
CA ILE A 215 11.11 -3.10 16.73
C ILE A 215 12.58 -3.35 17.02
N VAL A 216 13.16 -4.39 16.43
CA VAL A 216 14.59 -4.69 16.55
C VAL A 216 15.31 -4.06 15.36
N VAL A 217 16.23 -3.18 15.66
CA VAL A 217 17.04 -2.48 14.65
C VAL A 217 18.52 -2.73 14.87
N ARG A 218 19.31 -2.58 13.81
CA ARG A 218 20.77 -2.60 13.85
C ARG A 218 21.30 -1.46 12.99
N VAL A 219 22.24 -0.72 13.52
CA VAL A 219 22.99 0.30 12.79
C VAL A 219 24.40 -0.22 12.55
N ASP A 220 24.80 -0.32 11.29
CA ASP A 220 26.12 -0.76 10.90
C ASP A 220 26.90 0.43 10.34
N ASP A 221 28.15 0.63 10.79
CA ASP A 221 29.10 1.61 10.23
C ASP A 221 30.13 0.85 9.41
N PHE A 222 30.16 1.10 8.10
CA PHE A 222 31.11 0.49 7.19
C PHE A 222 32.29 1.43 6.93
N GLY A 223 33.50 0.87 6.73
CA GLY A 223 34.72 1.66 6.53
C GLY A 223 35.21 2.43 7.75
N ALA A 224 34.60 2.23 8.93
CA ALA A 224 35.04 2.78 10.20
C ALA A 224 35.78 1.72 11.03
N GLU A 225 36.81 2.14 11.78
CA GLU A 225 37.52 1.27 12.71
C GLU A 225 36.77 1.24 14.07
N GLY A 226 36.34 0.05 14.51
CA GLY A 226 35.73 -0.17 15.82
C GLY A 226 34.21 0.02 15.87
N HIS A 227 33.65 -0.21 17.08
CA HIS A 227 32.23 0.03 17.37
C HIS A 227 32.03 1.47 17.79
N GLY A 228 31.14 2.18 17.10
CA GLY A 228 30.73 3.53 17.41
C GLY A 228 29.37 3.59 18.13
N SER A 229 28.84 4.81 18.24
CA SER A 229 27.47 5.05 18.65
C SER A 229 26.73 5.83 17.58
N ALA A 230 25.47 5.51 17.42
CA ALA A 230 24.55 6.25 16.54
C ALA A 230 23.37 6.77 17.36
N GLN A 231 22.86 7.92 16.95
CA GLN A 231 21.64 8.48 17.50
C GLN A 231 20.48 8.16 16.57
N ILE A 232 19.49 7.43 17.10
CA ILE A 232 18.26 7.08 16.37
C ILE A 232 17.15 8.05 16.78
N THR A 233 16.52 8.67 15.80
CA THR A 233 15.32 9.50 15.96
C THR A 233 14.10 8.70 15.51
N LEU A 234 13.02 8.76 16.29
CA LEU A 234 11.77 8.05 16.06
C LEU A 234 10.63 9.03 15.80
N HIS A 235 9.85 8.75 14.77
CA HIS A 235 8.57 9.41 14.52
C HIS A 235 7.48 8.35 14.37
N VAL A 236 6.29 8.64 14.88
CA VAL A 236 5.09 7.82 14.69
C VAL A 236 4.04 8.70 14.01
N ASP A 237 3.53 8.26 12.86
CA ASP A 237 2.57 9.01 12.04
C ASP A 237 3.01 10.46 11.76
N GLY A 238 4.33 10.61 11.52
CA GLY A 238 4.99 11.88 11.29
C GLY A 238 5.24 12.72 12.54
N LYS A 239 4.77 12.32 13.73
CA LYS A 239 5.00 13.02 15.00
C LYS A 239 6.29 12.54 15.67
N TYR A 240 7.13 13.46 16.12
CA TYR A 240 8.35 13.14 16.85
C TYR A 240 8.03 12.42 18.17
N LEU A 241 8.60 11.23 18.35
CA LEU A 241 8.45 10.44 19.57
C LEU A 241 9.62 10.61 20.53
N GLY A 242 10.84 10.69 20.00
CA GLY A 242 12.04 10.78 20.82
C GLY A 242 13.31 10.38 20.08
N THR A 243 14.42 10.44 20.82
CA THR A 243 15.75 10.08 20.32
C THR A 243 16.43 9.10 21.28
N ARG A 244 17.15 8.12 20.74
CA ARG A 244 17.88 7.11 21.52
C ARG A 244 19.29 6.91 20.95
N ASN A 245 20.27 6.71 21.83
CA ASN A 245 21.61 6.31 21.44
C ASN A 245 21.71 4.79 21.41
N VAL A 246 22.31 4.24 20.36
CA VAL A 246 22.53 2.82 20.14
C VAL A 246 23.98 2.55 19.80
N GLU A 247 24.51 1.38 20.16
CA GLU A 247 25.83 0.93 19.73
C GLU A 247 25.74 0.40 18.29
N THR A 248 26.70 0.80 17.44
CA THR A 248 26.77 0.29 16.07
C THR A 248 27.24 -1.17 16.05
N GLY A 249 26.73 -1.94 15.09
CA GLY A 249 27.01 -3.37 14.97
C GLY A 249 26.21 -4.29 15.91
N ARG A 250 25.35 -3.70 16.79
CA ARG A 250 24.51 -4.45 17.73
C ARG A 250 23.03 -4.27 17.48
N GLU A 251 22.28 -5.33 17.70
CA GLU A 251 20.81 -5.28 17.69
C GLU A 251 20.29 -4.58 18.93
N THR A 252 19.36 -3.63 18.70
CA THR A 252 18.72 -2.86 19.76
C THR A 252 17.21 -2.91 19.58
N THR A 253 16.47 -3.22 20.65
CA THR A 253 15.02 -3.18 20.64
C THR A 253 14.52 -1.78 20.97
N LEU A 254 13.71 -1.21 20.08
CA LEU A 254 12.99 0.03 20.27
C LEU A 254 11.54 -0.28 20.64
N HIS A 255 11.03 0.37 21.67
CA HIS A 255 9.64 0.27 22.10
C HIS A 255 8.88 1.50 21.60
N VAL A 256 7.82 1.26 20.83
CA VAL A 256 7.04 2.30 20.17
C VAL A 256 5.57 2.17 20.58
N PRO A 257 4.93 3.22 21.12
CA PRO A 257 3.53 3.17 21.47
C PRO A 257 2.66 3.07 20.22
N VAL A 258 1.66 2.19 20.25
CA VAL A 258 0.64 2.07 19.21
C VAL A 258 -0.54 2.94 19.62
N ALA A 259 -0.67 4.12 18.98
CA ALA A 259 -1.58 5.15 19.43
C ALA A 259 -3.04 4.94 18.97
N HIS A 260 -3.25 4.29 17.83
CA HIS A 260 -4.58 4.13 17.24
C HIS A 260 -4.75 2.80 16.49
N GLY A 261 -5.99 2.44 16.23
CA GLY A 261 -6.35 1.31 15.38
C GLY A 261 -5.95 1.56 13.91
N GLY A 262 -5.73 0.49 13.16
CA GLY A 262 -5.24 0.56 11.78
C GLY A 262 -3.73 0.73 11.70
N GLU A 263 -3.24 1.27 10.60
CA GLU A 263 -1.80 1.38 10.32
C GLU A 263 -1.17 2.54 11.09
N ASN A 264 -0.19 2.22 11.94
CA ASN A 264 0.71 3.17 12.61
C ASN A 264 2.05 3.12 11.86
N VAL A 265 2.46 4.21 11.25
CA VAL A 265 3.69 4.32 10.46
C VAL A 265 4.82 4.82 11.35
N VAL A 266 5.81 3.97 11.58
CA VAL A 266 6.99 4.27 12.40
C VAL A 266 8.16 4.57 11.48
N GLU A 267 8.64 5.80 11.52
CA GLU A 267 9.89 6.21 10.87
C GLU A 267 11.04 6.14 11.88
N ILE A 268 12.11 5.51 11.46
CA ILE A 268 13.33 5.34 12.23
C ILE A 268 14.47 5.96 11.43
N ALA A 269 15.18 6.92 11.97
CA ALA A 269 16.29 7.57 11.28
C ALA A 269 17.53 7.61 12.17
N ALA A 270 18.65 7.12 11.67
CA ALA A 270 19.95 7.29 12.29
C ALA A 270 20.59 8.62 11.86
N ASN A 271 21.35 9.24 12.74
CA ASN A 271 22.15 10.41 12.38
C ASN A 271 23.27 10.02 11.41
N ALA A 272 23.75 10.98 10.63
CA ALA A 272 24.89 10.80 9.73
C ALA A 272 26.13 10.23 10.45
N GLY A 273 26.80 9.30 9.79
CA GLY A 273 28.14 8.86 10.14
C GLY A 273 29.21 9.84 9.68
N PRO A 274 30.49 9.68 10.09
CA PRO A 274 31.58 10.51 9.60
C PRO A 274 31.92 10.15 8.14
N ASP A 275 32.01 11.16 7.27
CA ASP A 275 32.35 11.04 5.84
C ASP A 275 31.44 10.06 5.08
N GLU A 276 30.14 10.08 5.38
CA GLU A 276 29.14 9.15 4.91
C GLU A 276 28.82 9.33 3.41
N LEU A 277 28.67 8.21 2.72
CA LEU A 277 28.38 8.17 1.29
C LEU A 277 26.97 8.72 0.97
N THR A 278 25.97 8.32 1.77
CA THR A 278 24.58 8.72 1.57
C THR A 278 23.79 8.68 2.88
N LEU A 279 22.71 9.46 2.95
CA LEU A 279 21.75 9.44 4.06
C LEU A 279 20.49 8.62 3.76
N GLU A 280 20.38 8.06 2.56
CA GLU A 280 19.15 7.39 2.13
C GLU A 280 18.91 6.08 2.88
N ASN A 281 19.96 5.31 3.17
CA ASN A 281 19.90 4.05 3.92
C ASN A 281 20.02 4.20 5.44
N ASN A 282 20.09 5.44 5.94
CA ASN A 282 20.01 5.77 7.37
C ASN A 282 18.57 5.81 7.88
N ARG A 283 17.60 5.53 7.03
CA ARG A 283 16.19 5.59 7.37
C ARG A 283 15.53 4.25 7.08
N ALA A 284 14.61 3.88 7.97
CA ALA A 284 13.75 2.72 7.76
C ALA A 284 12.33 3.08 8.20
N VAL A 285 11.36 2.48 7.54
CA VAL A 285 9.95 2.66 7.86
C VAL A 285 9.34 1.30 8.18
N VAL A 286 8.55 1.25 9.24
CA VAL A 286 7.82 0.06 9.69
C VAL A 286 6.36 0.43 9.85
N THR A 287 5.46 -0.38 9.29
CA THR A 287 4.03 -0.27 9.53
C THR A 287 3.60 -1.31 10.55
N ILE A 288 2.95 -0.85 11.63
CA ILE A 288 2.40 -1.70 12.68
C ILE A 288 0.88 -1.54 12.68
N SER A 289 0.16 -2.63 12.49
CA SER A 289 -1.31 -2.62 12.56
C SER A 289 -1.75 -2.58 14.01
N GLY A 290 -2.33 -1.46 14.42
CA GLY A 290 -2.96 -1.30 15.72
C GLY A 290 -4.27 -2.07 15.77
N VAL A 291 -4.35 -3.06 16.65
CA VAL A 291 -5.57 -3.82 16.90
C VAL A 291 -6.20 -3.28 18.17
N ARG A 292 -7.43 -2.80 18.09
CA ARG A 292 -8.17 -2.41 19.29
C ARG A 292 -8.65 -3.66 20.02
N ASP A 293 -8.53 -3.66 21.32
CA ASP A 293 -9.30 -4.56 22.17
C ASP A 293 -10.79 -4.21 22.02
N ARG A 294 -11.67 -5.12 22.42
CA ARG A 294 -13.10 -4.85 22.34
C ARG A 294 -13.46 -3.62 23.17
N LEU A 295 -14.14 -2.69 22.53
CA LEU A 295 -14.61 -1.45 23.16
C LEU A 295 -15.72 -1.79 24.16
N ARG A 296 -15.53 -1.44 25.42
CA ARG A 296 -16.50 -1.71 26.47
C ARG A 296 -17.54 -0.63 26.57
N VAL A 297 -18.80 -0.99 26.35
CA VAL A 297 -19.93 -0.07 26.39
C VAL A 297 -20.85 -0.42 27.54
N LEU A 298 -21.15 0.55 28.40
CA LEU A 298 -22.16 0.44 29.44
C LEU A 298 -23.45 1.10 28.94
N LEU A 299 -24.49 0.32 28.72
CA LEU A 299 -25.84 0.81 28.37
C LEU A 299 -26.75 0.75 29.61
N VAL A 300 -27.26 1.89 30.03
CA VAL A 300 -28.19 2.03 31.12
C VAL A 300 -29.53 2.53 30.58
N SER A 301 -30.53 1.65 30.53
CA SER A 301 -31.89 2.00 30.11
C SER A 301 -32.74 2.31 31.33
N GLY A 302 -33.26 3.57 31.40
CA GLY A 302 -33.99 4.04 32.55
C GLY A 302 -35.43 3.51 32.63
N GLU A 303 -36.12 3.44 31.49
CA GLU A 303 -37.47 2.90 31.39
C GLU A 303 -37.57 1.98 30.15
N PRO A 304 -38.24 0.83 30.27
CA PRO A 304 -38.47 -0.06 29.13
C PRO A 304 -39.28 0.63 28.03
N HIS A 305 -38.73 0.71 26.82
CA HIS A 305 -39.40 1.27 25.66
C HIS A 305 -38.94 0.58 24.35
N ALA A 306 -39.59 0.92 23.24
CA ALA A 306 -39.29 0.28 21.97
C ALA A 306 -37.85 0.56 21.45
N GLY A 307 -37.28 1.73 21.81
CA GLY A 307 -35.93 2.15 21.42
C GLY A 307 -34.79 1.40 22.13
N GLU A 308 -35.02 0.92 23.36
CA GLU A 308 -34.03 0.17 24.14
C GLU A 308 -33.44 -1.01 23.36
N ARG A 309 -34.30 -1.77 22.67
CA ARG A 309 -33.87 -2.92 21.83
C ARG A 309 -33.00 -2.51 20.65
N VAL A 310 -33.20 -1.29 20.16
CA VAL A 310 -32.42 -0.77 19.02
C VAL A 310 -30.98 -0.56 19.42
N TRP A 311 -30.75 0.13 20.54
CA TRP A 311 -29.41 0.33 21.11
C TRP A 311 -28.73 -1.01 21.43
N ARG A 312 -29.42 -1.87 22.17
CA ARG A 312 -28.87 -3.18 22.55
C ARG A 312 -28.52 -4.02 21.33
N ASN A 313 -29.42 -4.11 20.36
CA ASN A 313 -29.18 -4.94 19.18
C ASN A 313 -28.06 -4.38 18.32
N LEU A 314 -27.95 -3.08 18.14
CA LEU A 314 -26.88 -2.44 17.40
C LEU A 314 -25.52 -2.71 18.05
N LEU A 315 -25.38 -2.38 19.34
CA LEU A 315 -24.12 -2.53 20.06
C LEU A 315 -23.70 -4.00 20.22
N LYS A 316 -24.68 -4.91 20.40
CA LYS A 316 -24.40 -6.35 20.50
C LYS A 316 -24.05 -6.98 19.14
N ALA A 317 -24.52 -6.42 18.03
CA ALA A 317 -24.21 -6.92 16.69
C ALA A 317 -22.83 -6.48 16.21
N ASP A 318 -22.22 -5.48 16.85
CA ASP A 318 -20.88 -5.01 16.52
C ASP A 318 -19.82 -5.93 17.16
N PRO A 319 -18.99 -6.65 16.35
CA PRO A 319 -17.97 -7.57 16.87
C PRO A 319 -16.88 -6.86 17.68
N SER A 320 -16.69 -5.55 17.47
CA SER A 320 -15.71 -4.73 18.18
C SER A 320 -16.20 -4.24 19.54
N VAL A 321 -17.46 -4.49 19.91
CA VAL A 321 -18.09 -4.01 21.14
C VAL A 321 -18.29 -5.15 22.15
N ASP A 322 -17.93 -4.89 23.42
CA ASP A 322 -18.28 -5.68 24.60
C ASP A 322 -19.34 -4.92 25.39
N LEU A 323 -20.59 -5.37 25.29
CA LEU A 323 -21.75 -4.65 25.84
C LEU A 323 -22.11 -5.16 27.22
N VAL A 324 -22.10 -4.25 28.20
CA VAL A 324 -22.72 -4.42 29.50
C VAL A 324 -24.02 -3.62 29.52
N HIS A 325 -25.16 -4.29 29.68
CA HIS A 325 -26.48 -3.66 29.59
C HIS A 325 -27.30 -3.91 30.84
N PHE A 326 -27.84 -2.82 31.40
CA PHE A 326 -28.77 -2.85 32.51
C PHE A 326 -30.03 -2.05 32.15
N THR A 327 -31.21 -2.64 32.43
CA THR A 327 -32.49 -1.99 32.32
C THR A 327 -33.08 -1.83 33.72
N ILE A 328 -33.52 -0.61 34.06
CA ILE A 328 -34.19 -0.32 35.32
C ILE A 328 -35.66 -0.72 35.21
N LEU A 329 -35.95 -1.96 35.57
CA LEU A 329 -37.29 -2.53 35.44
C LEU A 329 -38.23 -2.10 36.60
N ARG A 330 -37.66 -1.82 37.76
CA ARG A 330 -38.43 -1.47 38.96
C ARG A 330 -37.83 -0.26 39.66
N PRO A 331 -38.47 0.91 39.55
CA PRO A 331 -38.06 2.08 40.30
C PRO A 331 -38.35 1.90 41.80
N PRO A 332 -37.54 2.52 42.71
CA PRO A 332 -37.67 2.39 44.15
C PRO A 332 -39.03 2.84 44.74
N ASP A 333 -39.74 3.69 44.02
CA ASP A 333 -41.05 4.22 44.39
C ASP A 333 -42.23 3.25 44.15
N LYS A 334 -42.01 2.17 43.42
CA LYS A 334 -42.95 1.06 43.32
C LYS A 334 -42.80 0.10 44.51
N GLN A 335 -43.47 0.39 45.59
CA GLN A 335 -43.62 -0.51 46.71
C GLN A 335 -44.66 -1.59 46.38
N ASP A 336 -44.24 -2.74 45.92
CA ASP A 336 -45.01 -3.95 46.05
C ASP A 336 -44.32 -4.82 47.10
N SER A 337 -45.08 -5.61 47.83
CA SER A 337 -44.63 -6.38 48.97
C SER A 337 -43.79 -7.63 48.61
N THR A 338 -43.38 -7.75 47.35
CA THR A 338 -42.60 -8.92 46.89
C THR A 338 -41.11 -8.70 47.16
N PRO A 339 -40.42 -9.52 47.93
CA PRO A 339 -38.97 -9.45 48.13
C PRO A 339 -38.19 -9.53 46.81
N ILE A 340 -37.08 -8.80 46.71
CA ILE A 340 -36.22 -8.75 45.48
C ILE A 340 -35.70 -10.15 45.13
N ASP A 341 -35.43 -10.98 46.08
CA ASP A 341 -34.90 -12.37 45.93
C ASP A 341 -35.95 -13.28 45.26
N GLU A 342 -37.25 -13.05 45.47
CA GLU A 342 -38.32 -13.79 44.82
C GLU A 342 -38.58 -13.39 43.37
N LEU A 343 -38.11 -12.21 42.96
CA LEU A 343 -38.26 -11.70 41.60
C LEU A 343 -37.16 -12.15 40.64
N SER A 344 -36.16 -12.90 41.13
CA SER A 344 -34.96 -13.34 40.35
C SER A 344 -34.28 -12.18 39.61
N LEU A 345 -34.35 -10.95 40.15
CA LEU A 345 -33.71 -9.77 39.61
C LEU A 345 -32.29 -9.65 40.16
N ILE A 346 -31.32 -9.43 39.25
CA ILE A 346 -29.97 -9.09 39.66
C ILE A 346 -29.96 -7.66 40.16
N ALA A 347 -29.49 -7.42 41.39
CA ALA A 347 -29.32 -6.06 41.89
C ALA A 347 -28.36 -5.27 40.99
N PHE A 348 -28.75 -4.03 40.63
CA PHE A 348 -27.93 -3.16 39.82
C PHE A 348 -26.65 -2.77 40.59
N PRO A 349 -25.46 -3.22 40.14
CA PRO A 349 -24.23 -3.07 40.90
C PRO A 349 -23.65 -1.66 40.70
N THR A 350 -24.35 -0.64 41.18
CA THR A 350 -24.05 0.77 40.97
C THR A 350 -22.63 1.16 41.37
N ARG A 351 -22.20 0.73 42.58
CA ARG A 351 -20.84 1.02 43.05
C ARG A 351 -19.77 0.41 42.13
N GLN A 352 -19.94 -0.83 41.71
CA GLN A 352 -18.97 -1.51 40.87
C GLN A 352 -18.86 -0.82 39.50
N LEU A 353 -19.97 -0.34 38.93
CA LEU A 353 -20.02 0.24 37.57
C LEU A 353 -19.61 1.72 37.54
N PHE A 354 -20.02 2.53 38.54
CA PHE A 354 -19.87 3.98 38.51
C PHE A 354 -18.79 4.54 39.46
N ASP A 355 -18.11 3.65 40.20
CA ASP A 355 -17.00 3.99 41.08
C ASP A 355 -15.76 3.13 40.76
N GLU A 356 -15.85 1.80 40.95
CA GLU A 356 -14.67 0.93 40.87
C GLU A 356 -14.21 0.65 39.43
N LYS A 357 -15.11 0.50 38.46
CA LYS A 357 -14.82 0.07 37.06
C LYS A 357 -15.22 1.07 35.99
N LEU A 358 -15.65 2.25 36.34
CA LEU A 358 -16.11 3.25 35.36
C LEU A 358 -15.06 3.53 34.28
N ASN A 359 -13.80 3.68 34.67
CA ASN A 359 -12.68 3.93 33.75
C ASN A 359 -12.30 2.74 32.84
N GLN A 360 -12.98 1.59 33.00
CA GLN A 360 -12.79 0.44 32.12
C GLN A 360 -13.77 0.46 30.93
N PHE A 361 -14.76 1.35 30.95
CA PHE A 361 -15.66 1.55 29.83
C PHE A 361 -15.12 2.64 28.89
N ASP A 362 -15.29 2.42 27.59
CA ASP A 362 -14.98 3.40 26.55
C ASP A 362 -16.16 4.32 26.28
N LEU A 363 -17.38 3.86 26.51
CA LEU A 363 -18.61 4.61 26.29
C LEU A 363 -19.66 4.24 27.35
N VAL A 364 -20.29 5.26 27.91
CA VAL A 364 -21.49 5.12 28.75
C VAL A 364 -22.69 5.69 28.00
N VAL A 365 -23.77 4.94 27.91
CA VAL A 365 -25.02 5.33 27.26
C VAL A 365 -26.12 5.36 28.27
N PHE A 366 -26.75 6.52 28.45
CA PHE A 366 -28.01 6.65 29.16
C PHE A 366 -29.16 6.75 28.17
N ASP A 367 -30.04 5.76 28.17
CA ASP A 367 -31.22 5.72 27.31
C ASP A 367 -32.47 5.91 28.16
N ARG A 368 -33.17 7.03 27.98
CA ARG A 368 -34.37 7.42 28.74
C ARG A 368 -34.16 7.30 30.25
N TYR A 369 -33.03 7.80 30.74
CA TYR A 369 -32.72 7.76 32.15
C TYR A 369 -33.47 8.89 32.92
N ARG A 370 -34.06 8.52 34.06
CA ARG A 370 -34.72 9.41 35.01
C ARG A 370 -34.07 9.27 36.37
N GLU A 371 -33.75 10.41 37.01
CA GLU A 371 -33.18 10.40 38.35
C GLU A 371 -34.27 10.09 39.39
N ARG A 372 -34.14 8.92 40.03
CA ARG A 372 -35.08 8.43 41.06
C ARG A 372 -34.37 7.93 42.31
N GLY A 373 -33.16 8.42 42.57
CA GLY A 373 -32.34 7.99 43.69
C GLY A 373 -31.73 6.62 43.56
N ILE A 374 -31.69 6.05 42.34
CA ILE A 374 -31.02 4.76 42.07
C ILE A 374 -29.49 4.95 42.02
N LEU A 375 -29.05 6.05 41.42
CA LEU A 375 -27.64 6.44 41.40
C LEU A 375 -27.46 7.63 42.36
N PRO A 376 -26.61 7.52 43.38
CA PRO A 376 -26.19 8.65 44.20
C PRO A 376 -25.56 9.77 43.37
N LEU A 377 -25.77 11.03 43.77
CA LEU A 377 -25.25 12.21 43.04
C LEU A 377 -23.75 12.17 42.83
N ALA A 378 -22.99 11.59 43.75
CA ALA A 378 -21.55 11.39 43.61
C ALA A 378 -21.16 10.56 42.37
N TYR A 379 -21.99 9.63 41.90
CA TYR A 379 -21.70 8.86 40.71
C TYR A 379 -21.86 9.68 39.41
N PHE A 380 -22.71 10.70 39.42
CA PHE A 380 -22.78 11.65 38.32
C PHE A 380 -21.57 12.60 38.30
N GLU A 381 -21.00 12.94 39.46
CA GLU A 381 -19.71 13.63 39.54
C GLU A 381 -18.59 12.75 38.98
N ASN A 382 -18.54 11.45 39.33
CA ASN A 382 -17.57 10.51 38.76
C ASN A 382 -17.71 10.40 37.23
N LEU A 383 -18.94 10.40 36.71
CA LEU A 383 -19.22 10.37 35.28
C LEU A 383 -18.75 11.66 34.57
N ALA A 384 -19.00 12.85 35.18
CA ALA A 384 -18.49 14.10 34.63
C ALA A 384 -16.96 14.11 34.57
N ASN A 385 -16.29 13.71 35.66
CA ASN A 385 -14.85 13.56 35.71
C ASN A 385 -14.33 12.51 34.70
N TYR A 386 -15.03 11.39 34.54
CA TYR A 386 -14.71 10.35 33.56
C TYR A 386 -14.71 10.93 32.14
N VAL A 387 -15.73 11.73 31.79
CA VAL A 387 -15.80 12.40 30.48
C VAL A 387 -14.64 13.39 30.33
N GLU A 388 -14.42 14.29 31.29
CA GLU A 388 -13.33 15.29 31.23
C GLU A 388 -11.96 14.64 31.04
N ASN A 389 -11.75 13.47 31.64
CA ASN A 389 -10.49 12.71 31.55
C ASN A 389 -10.36 11.83 30.28
N GLY A 390 -11.38 11.81 29.42
CA GLY A 390 -11.26 11.14 28.12
C GLY A 390 -12.30 10.07 27.83
N GLY A 391 -13.22 9.80 28.74
CA GLY A 391 -14.35 8.91 28.51
C GLY A 391 -15.40 9.48 27.56
N ALA A 392 -16.33 8.64 27.13
CA ALA A 392 -17.43 9.08 26.25
C ALA A 392 -18.80 8.86 26.88
N LEU A 393 -19.69 9.80 26.63
CA LEU A 393 -21.06 9.78 27.12
C LEU A 393 -22.05 10.01 25.99
N LEU A 394 -23.10 9.19 25.95
CA LEU A 394 -24.25 9.38 25.08
C LEU A 394 -25.51 9.46 25.92
N VAL A 395 -26.32 10.51 25.78
CA VAL A 395 -27.65 10.63 26.34
C VAL A 395 -28.69 10.55 25.22
N SER A 396 -29.48 9.49 25.21
CA SER A 396 -30.68 9.35 24.37
C SER A 396 -31.88 9.81 25.19
N ALA A 397 -32.29 11.05 24.94
CA ALA A 397 -33.30 11.74 25.77
C ALA A 397 -34.71 11.29 25.43
N GLY A 398 -35.50 11.02 26.46
CA GLY A 398 -36.95 10.89 26.40
C GLY A 398 -37.68 12.03 27.12
N PRO A 399 -38.99 11.94 27.32
CA PRO A 399 -39.77 12.94 28.05
C PRO A 399 -39.20 13.31 29.41
N GLU A 400 -38.54 12.37 30.06
CA GLU A 400 -37.93 12.50 31.38
C GLU A 400 -36.81 13.55 31.41
N PHE A 401 -36.19 13.84 30.26
CA PHE A 401 -35.15 14.87 30.16
C PHE A 401 -35.71 16.29 30.35
N ALA A 402 -36.97 16.49 30.04
CA ALA A 402 -37.66 17.79 30.18
C ALA A 402 -38.29 18.02 31.57
N ASP A 403 -38.35 17.00 32.43
CA ASP A 403 -39.05 17.10 33.74
C ASP A 403 -38.10 17.43 34.91
N ASP A 404 -38.65 17.47 36.12
CA ASP A 404 -37.90 17.79 37.35
C ASP A 404 -36.92 16.71 37.77
N LEU A 405 -37.07 15.50 37.30
CA LEU A 405 -36.19 14.37 37.55
C LEU A 405 -35.22 14.12 36.40
N SER A 406 -34.92 15.15 35.62
CA SER A 406 -33.99 15.10 34.51
C SER A 406 -32.55 14.81 34.99
N ILE A 407 -31.83 14.00 34.24
CA ILE A 407 -30.40 13.79 34.43
C ILE A 407 -29.59 15.11 34.32
N TYR A 408 -30.11 16.12 33.61
CA TYR A 408 -29.54 17.47 33.54
C TYR A 408 -29.55 18.21 34.90
N ARG A 409 -30.38 17.79 35.85
CA ARG A 409 -30.43 18.37 37.21
C ARG A 409 -29.43 17.70 38.18
N THR A 410 -28.57 16.85 37.69
CA THR A 410 -27.48 16.22 38.42
C THR A 410 -26.14 16.91 38.10
N PRO A 411 -25.05 16.61 38.80
CA PRO A 411 -23.73 17.13 38.47
C PRO A 411 -23.30 16.87 37.02
N LEU A 412 -23.91 15.91 36.32
CA LEU A 412 -23.62 15.60 34.94
C LEU A 412 -23.92 16.76 33.97
N ALA A 413 -24.80 17.71 34.40
CA ALA A 413 -25.08 18.94 33.63
C ALA A 413 -23.82 19.71 33.21
N ALA A 414 -22.73 19.59 33.96
CA ALA A 414 -21.46 20.27 33.67
C ALA A 414 -20.83 19.84 32.32
N VAL A 415 -21.18 18.65 31.83
CA VAL A 415 -20.61 18.06 30.60
C VAL A 415 -21.66 17.84 29.50
N LEU A 416 -22.94 18.15 29.75
CA LEU A 416 -24.00 17.96 28.77
C LEU A 416 -24.15 19.19 27.86
N PRO A 417 -24.08 19.01 26.50
CA PRO A 417 -24.09 20.12 25.55
C PRO A 417 -25.46 20.77 25.33
N ALA A 418 -26.60 20.16 25.77
CA ALA A 418 -27.91 20.73 25.58
C ALA A 418 -28.70 20.78 26.90
N GLN A 419 -29.23 21.96 27.18
CA GLN A 419 -30.06 22.22 28.35
C GLN A 419 -31.56 22.06 28.01
N PRO A 420 -32.35 21.24 28.75
CA PRO A 420 -33.77 21.12 28.52
C PRO A 420 -34.51 22.43 28.86
N THR A 421 -35.52 22.77 28.05
CA THR A 421 -36.39 23.95 28.25
C THR A 421 -37.67 23.64 29.01
N GLY A 422 -37.87 22.39 29.43
CA GLY A 422 -39.11 21.94 30.08
C GLY A 422 -40.26 21.65 29.10
N ASN A 423 -40.06 21.83 27.81
CA ASN A 423 -41.07 21.61 26.78
C ASN A 423 -40.83 20.31 26.01
N ILE A 424 -41.92 19.63 25.66
CA ILE A 424 -41.90 18.49 24.74
C ILE A 424 -42.71 18.88 23.50
N ILE A 425 -42.13 18.70 22.34
CA ILE A 425 -42.78 19.01 21.06
C ILE A 425 -43.32 17.69 20.50
N GLU A 426 -44.62 17.56 20.47
CA GLU A 426 -45.33 16.38 19.98
C GLU A 426 -46.08 16.72 18.68
N GLU A 427 -45.31 16.79 17.57
CA GLU A 427 -45.84 17.01 16.24
C GLU A 427 -45.03 16.18 15.21
N PRO A 428 -45.65 15.78 14.09
CA PRO A 428 -44.92 15.08 13.03
C PRO A 428 -43.84 15.96 12.41
N PHE A 429 -42.61 15.47 12.35
CA PHE A 429 -41.52 16.16 11.67
C PHE A 429 -40.53 15.18 11.02
N ARG A 430 -39.81 15.65 10.04
CA ARG A 430 -38.68 14.91 9.45
C ARG A 430 -37.37 15.52 9.97
N PRO A 431 -36.51 14.73 10.61
CA PRO A 431 -35.17 15.21 10.99
C PRO A 431 -34.40 15.76 9.79
N GLN A 432 -33.65 16.84 10.01
CA GLN A 432 -32.82 17.47 8.99
C GLN A 432 -31.38 17.54 9.48
N VAL A 433 -30.42 17.35 8.58
CA VAL A 433 -29.01 17.61 8.86
C VAL A 433 -28.76 19.11 8.77
N THR A 434 -28.09 19.69 9.75
CA THR A 434 -27.71 21.12 9.74
C THR A 434 -26.52 21.36 8.79
N GLU A 435 -26.19 22.62 8.54
CA GLU A 435 -25.01 22.98 7.78
C GLU A 435 -23.72 22.39 8.39
N LYS A 436 -23.60 22.46 9.73
CA LYS A 436 -22.50 21.82 10.48
C LYS A 436 -22.54 20.30 10.34
N GLY A 437 -23.73 19.71 10.40
CA GLY A 437 -23.89 18.27 10.22
C GLY A 437 -23.53 17.79 8.82
N LEU A 438 -23.72 18.59 7.76
CA LEU A 438 -23.27 18.24 6.42
C LEU A 438 -21.74 18.15 6.33
N ALA A 439 -21.01 18.89 7.15
CA ALA A 439 -19.55 18.87 7.21
C ALA A 439 -19.01 17.80 8.18
N ASN A 440 -19.75 17.44 9.22
CA ASN A 440 -19.30 16.52 10.27
C ASN A 440 -19.35 15.06 9.80
N PRO A 441 -18.28 14.25 9.98
CA PRO A 441 -18.21 12.87 9.50
C PRO A 441 -19.31 11.94 10.06
N VAL A 442 -19.89 12.24 11.22
CA VAL A 442 -20.97 11.43 11.79
C VAL A 442 -22.23 11.49 10.94
N THR A 443 -22.58 12.68 10.43
CA THR A 443 -23.82 12.92 9.68
C THR A 443 -23.61 13.22 8.20
N HIS A 444 -22.35 13.38 7.76
CA HIS A 444 -21.99 13.60 6.38
C HIS A 444 -22.45 12.44 5.47
N ASN A 445 -23.09 12.78 4.35
CA ASN A 445 -23.54 11.80 3.35
C ASN A 445 -24.34 10.61 3.92
N LEU A 446 -25.16 10.84 4.95
CA LEU A 446 -26.11 9.81 5.39
C LEU A 446 -27.10 9.51 4.25
N PRO A 447 -27.43 8.25 3.99
CA PRO A 447 -28.38 7.89 2.93
C PRO A 447 -29.72 8.62 3.10
N GLY A 448 -30.16 9.34 2.07
CA GLY A 448 -31.41 10.09 2.08
C GLY A 448 -31.39 11.41 2.87
N ALA A 449 -30.19 11.89 3.27
CA ALA A 449 -30.04 13.19 3.92
C ALA A 449 -30.46 14.35 3.01
N ASN A 450 -30.85 15.47 3.63
CA ASN A 450 -31.04 16.71 2.90
C ASN A 450 -29.71 17.27 2.37
N ASP A 451 -29.80 17.98 1.28
CA ASP A 451 -28.72 18.80 0.73
C ASP A 451 -29.21 20.25 0.52
N ALA A 452 -28.44 21.06 -0.21
CA ALA A 452 -28.81 22.44 -0.52
C ALA A 452 -30.13 22.57 -1.33
N THR A 453 -30.57 21.51 -1.99
CA THR A 453 -31.68 21.51 -2.97
C THR A 453 -32.84 20.62 -2.55
N HIS A 454 -32.61 19.61 -1.72
CA HIS A 454 -33.59 18.60 -1.35
C HIS A 454 -33.72 18.47 0.17
N LYS A 455 -34.97 18.28 0.64
CA LYS A 455 -35.21 17.90 2.04
C LYS A 455 -34.90 16.43 2.25
N ALA A 456 -34.60 16.06 3.52
CA ALA A 456 -34.38 14.67 3.86
C ALA A 456 -35.60 13.79 3.50
N SER A 457 -35.33 12.63 2.90
CA SER A 457 -36.35 11.66 2.49
C SER A 457 -36.76 10.70 3.61
N TRP A 458 -36.30 10.94 4.83
CA TRP A 458 -36.46 10.05 5.97
C TRP A 458 -37.89 10.03 6.52
N GLY A 459 -38.24 8.93 7.18
CA GLY A 459 -39.52 8.80 7.88
C GLY A 459 -39.67 9.78 9.03
N GLN A 460 -40.91 10.12 9.32
CA GLN A 460 -41.30 11.11 10.35
C GLN A 460 -41.05 10.56 11.77
N TRP A 461 -40.67 11.48 12.64
CA TRP A 461 -40.73 11.34 14.10
C TRP A 461 -41.85 12.22 14.66
N PHE A 462 -42.28 11.95 15.89
CA PHE A 462 -43.45 12.61 16.49
C PHE A 462 -43.13 13.26 17.82
N ARG A 463 -41.90 13.16 18.30
CA ARG A 463 -41.46 13.72 19.57
C ARG A 463 -40.06 14.27 19.47
N LEU A 464 -39.89 15.51 19.87
CA LEU A 464 -38.62 16.18 20.11
C LEU A 464 -38.64 16.75 21.52
N ILE A 465 -37.57 16.50 22.28
CA ILE A 465 -37.39 17.13 23.59
C ILE A 465 -36.87 18.54 23.36
N GLY A 466 -37.62 19.52 23.86
CA GLY A 466 -37.24 20.93 23.73
C GLY A 466 -35.99 21.21 24.54
N ALA A 467 -34.91 21.58 23.85
CA ALA A 467 -33.65 21.93 24.48
C ALA A 467 -32.96 23.08 23.74
N GLN A 468 -31.99 23.71 24.40
CA GLN A 468 -31.10 24.71 23.84
C GLN A 468 -29.66 24.18 23.91
N ALA A 469 -28.97 24.18 22.81
CA ALA A 469 -27.53 23.88 22.81
C ALA A 469 -26.77 25.00 23.55
N VAL A 470 -26.04 24.64 24.58
CA VAL A 470 -25.20 25.54 25.40
C VAL A 470 -23.74 25.44 25.07
N SER A 471 -23.33 24.32 24.48
CA SER A 471 -21.99 24.06 23.96
C SER A 471 -22.05 23.08 22.80
N GLY A 472 -20.91 22.80 22.15
CA GLY A 472 -20.80 21.84 21.06
C GLY A 472 -21.50 22.28 19.77
N GLU A 473 -21.68 21.30 18.87
CA GLU A 473 -22.22 21.51 17.52
C GLU A 473 -23.53 20.75 17.33
N THR A 474 -24.57 21.46 16.88
CA THR A 474 -25.85 20.84 16.51
C THR A 474 -25.71 20.26 15.10
N LEU A 475 -25.75 18.94 14.99
CA LEU A 475 -25.60 18.25 13.69
C LEU A 475 -26.92 17.92 13.02
N MET A 476 -27.98 17.71 13.81
CA MET A 476 -29.34 17.49 13.29
C MET A 476 -30.32 18.36 14.03
N SER A 477 -31.37 18.77 13.32
CA SER A 477 -32.45 19.61 13.84
C SER A 477 -33.82 19.02 13.55
N GLY A 478 -34.78 19.42 14.41
CA GLY A 478 -36.20 19.16 14.27
C GLY A 478 -37.01 20.42 13.94
N PRO A 479 -38.29 20.48 14.37
CA PRO A 479 -39.17 21.61 14.11
C PRO A 479 -38.59 22.95 14.57
N GLY A 480 -38.72 23.96 13.71
CA GLY A 480 -38.23 25.31 14.02
C GLY A 480 -36.69 25.42 14.17
N GLY A 481 -35.94 24.47 13.64
CA GLY A 481 -34.49 24.48 13.74
C GLY A 481 -33.95 24.09 15.14
N LYS A 482 -34.79 23.56 16.01
CA LYS A 482 -34.40 23.15 17.36
C LYS A 482 -33.46 21.96 17.31
N PRO A 483 -32.46 21.86 18.23
CA PRO A 483 -31.48 20.80 18.23
C PRO A 483 -32.12 19.42 18.41
N LEU A 484 -31.66 18.45 17.63
CA LEU A 484 -32.05 17.05 17.72
C LEU A 484 -30.86 16.15 18.05
N LEU A 485 -29.72 16.41 17.47
CA LEU A 485 -28.43 15.73 17.77
C LEU A 485 -27.37 16.79 17.99
N VAL A 486 -26.78 16.79 19.18
CA VAL A 486 -25.71 17.71 19.57
C VAL A 486 -24.49 16.89 19.97
N LEU A 487 -23.32 17.23 19.43
CA LEU A 487 -22.03 16.64 19.79
C LEU A 487 -21.13 17.69 20.41
N ASP A 488 -20.32 17.27 21.38
CA ASP A 488 -19.34 18.14 22.03
C ASP A 488 -18.06 17.41 22.43
N HIS A 489 -16.98 18.16 22.49
CA HIS A 489 -15.69 17.77 23.06
C HIS A 489 -15.56 18.40 24.44
N VAL A 490 -15.54 17.59 25.49
CA VAL A 490 -15.46 18.06 26.87
C VAL A 490 -14.16 17.57 27.50
N GLY A 491 -13.23 18.48 27.76
CA GLY A 491 -11.89 18.12 28.21
C GLY A 491 -11.19 17.23 27.20
N LYS A 492 -10.89 15.99 27.57
CA LYS A 492 -10.32 14.97 26.66
C LYS A 492 -11.38 13.99 26.14
N GLY A 493 -12.62 14.11 26.60
CA GLY A 493 -13.72 13.21 26.28
C GLY A 493 -14.67 13.73 25.23
N ARG A 494 -15.73 12.99 24.99
CA ARG A 494 -16.76 13.29 23.98
C ARG A 494 -18.16 13.05 24.55
N VAL A 495 -19.06 13.94 24.22
CA VAL A 495 -20.46 13.83 24.63
C VAL A 495 -21.37 13.95 23.42
N ALA A 496 -22.42 13.15 23.40
CA ALA A 496 -23.48 13.27 22.42
C ALA A 496 -24.85 13.28 23.12
N GLU A 497 -25.73 14.14 22.67
CA GLU A 497 -27.13 14.14 23.08
C GLU A 497 -28.05 13.98 21.87
N LEU A 498 -28.85 12.91 21.89
CA LEU A 498 -29.94 12.68 20.96
C LEU A 498 -31.25 13.05 21.66
N LEU A 499 -31.83 14.19 21.29
CA LEU A 499 -32.96 14.81 21.95
C LEU A 499 -34.32 14.24 21.50
N SER A 500 -34.37 12.95 21.24
CA SER A 500 -35.56 12.17 20.93
C SER A 500 -35.36 10.69 21.18
N ASP A 501 -36.35 10.02 21.70
CA ASP A 501 -36.38 8.56 21.89
C ASP A 501 -36.96 7.80 20.68
N GLN A 502 -37.17 8.49 19.52
CA GLN A 502 -37.97 7.93 18.42
C GLN A 502 -37.15 7.35 17.25
N ILE A 503 -35.85 7.28 17.35
CA ILE A 503 -34.98 6.74 16.30
C ILE A 503 -35.33 5.28 15.91
N TRP A 504 -36.00 4.54 16.81
CA TRP A 504 -36.49 3.19 16.57
C TRP A 504 -37.54 3.10 15.47
N LEU A 505 -38.28 4.19 15.17
CA LEU A 505 -39.23 4.25 14.06
C LEU A 505 -38.54 4.00 12.74
N TRP A 506 -37.35 4.55 12.57
CA TRP A 506 -36.54 4.30 11.37
C TRP A 506 -36.10 2.84 11.26
N ALA A 507 -35.73 2.23 12.38
CA ALA A 507 -35.37 0.81 12.41
C ALA A 507 -36.51 -0.12 12.01
N ARG A 508 -37.78 0.33 12.21
CA ARG A 508 -38.98 -0.38 11.80
C ARG A 508 -39.48 -0.05 10.40
N GLY A 509 -38.77 0.82 9.67
CA GLY A 509 -39.16 1.24 8.33
C GLY A 509 -40.41 2.14 8.28
N TYR A 510 -40.77 2.77 9.41
CA TYR A 510 -41.95 3.64 9.45
C TYR A 510 -41.78 4.85 8.51
N ASP A 511 -42.80 5.12 7.70
CA ASP A 511 -42.83 6.21 6.70
C ASP A 511 -41.57 6.25 5.81
N GLY A 512 -41.11 5.06 5.38
CA GLY A 512 -39.91 4.89 4.57
C GLY A 512 -38.62 4.67 5.39
N GLY A 513 -38.69 4.77 6.72
CA GLY A 513 -37.51 4.56 7.58
C GLY A 513 -36.47 5.67 7.49
N GLY A 514 -35.22 5.35 7.81
CA GLY A 514 -34.09 6.28 7.77
C GLY A 514 -32.77 5.56 8.07
N PRO A 515 -31.65 6.27 8.05
CA PRO A 515 -30.30 5.68 8.20
C PRO A 515 -29.94 5.40 9.67
N GLN A 516 -30.86 4.81 10.45
CA GLN A 516 -30.73 4.58 11.89
C GLN A 516 -29.44 3.81 12.22
N ALA A 517 -29.22 2.68 11.57
CA ALA A 517 -28.07 1.81 11.87
C ALA A 517 -26.74 2.53 11.57
N GLU A 518 -26.67 3.22 10.43
CA GLU A 518 -25.47 3.95 10.03
C GLU A 518 -25.19 5.16 10.93
N LEU A 519 -26.22 5.95 11.25
CA LEU A 519 -26.09 7.10 12.15
C LEU A 519 -25.62 6.66 13.54
N LEU A 520 -26.28 5.67 14.14
CA LEU A 520 -25.94 5.24 15.50
C LEU A 520 -24.58 4.54 15.55
N ARG A 521 -24.21 3.79 14.50
CA ARG A 521 -22.88 3.19 14.38
C ARG A 521 -21.81 4.28 14.33
N ARG A 522 -21.93 5.26 13.43
CA ARG A 522 -20.97 6.37 13.34
C ARG A 522 -20.92 7.18 14.64
N LEU A 523 -22.06 7.43 15.27
CA LEU A 523 -22.12 8.14 16.53
C LEU A 523 -21.37 7.40 17.65
N ALA A 524 -21.60 6.09 17.80
CA ALA A 524 -20.90 5.27 18.78
C ALA A 524 -19.39 5.23 18.50
N HIS A 525 -18.99 5.01 17.25
CA HIS A 525 -17.58 4.97 16.86
C HIS A 525 -16.89 6.34 16.99
N TRP A 526 -17.59 7.45 16.69
CA TRP A 526 -17.06 8.79 16.95
C TRP A 526 -16.81 9.00 18.45
N LEU A 527 -17.78 8.65 19.30
CA LEU A 527 -17.64 8.73 20.76
C LEU A 527 -16.44 7.92 21.26
N MET A 528 -16.20 6.76 20.68
CA MET A 528 -15.06 5.89 20.99
C MET A 528 -13.77 6.29 20.27
N LYS A 529 -13.71 7.49 19.67
CA LYS A 529 -12.52 8.10 19.06
C LYS A 529 -11.96 7.31 17.87
N GLU A 530 -12.83 6.86 16.96
CA GLU A 530 -12.41 6.23 15.72
C GLU A 530 -11.76 7.27 14.79
N PRO A 531 -10.49 7.06 14.33
CA PRO A 531 -9.74 8.06 13.57
C PRO A 531 -10.41 8.50 12.26
N GLU A 532 -11.20 7.63 11.64
CA GLU A 532 -11.91 7.94 10.40
C GLU A 532 -13.05 8.93 10.59
N LEU A 533 -13.55 9.06 11.81
CA LEU A 533 -14.65 9.94 12.18
C LEU A 533 -14.19 11.23 12.87
N GLU A 534 -12.88 11.53 12.88
CA GLU A 534 -12.37 12.80 13.39
C GLU A 534 -12.79 13.96 12.47
N GLU A 535 -13.24 15.06 13.07
CA GLU A 535 -13.62 16.29 12.37
C GLU A 535 -12.43 16.98 11.74
N GLU A 536 -11.27 16.89 12.39
CA GLU A 536 -10.01 17.47 11.94
C GLU A 536 -9.05 16.35 11.56
N ARG A 537 -8.93 16.08 10.26
CA ARG A 537 -8.08 15.00 9.76
C ARG A 537 -7.36 15.41 8.47
N LEU A 538 -6.07 15.14 8.41
CA LEU A 538 -5.27 15.18 7.20
C LEU A 538 -4.88 13.75 6.85
N SER A 539 -5.12 13.32 5.61
CA SER A 539 -4.70 12.02 5.11
C SER A 539 -4.16 12.14 3.69
N ALA A 540 -3.29 11.21 3.33
CA ALA A 540 -2.76 11.12 1.98
C ALA A 540 -2.62 9.66 1.58
N THR A 541 -2.89 9.37 0.31
CA THR A 541 -2.70 8.06 -0.30
C THR A 541 -1.94 8.22 -1.60
N ILE A 542 -1.11 7.24 -1.95
CA ILE A 542 -0.35 7.26 -3.20
C ILE A 542 -0.77 6.05 -4.04
N ALA A 543 -1.23 6.34 -5.25
CA ALA A 543 -1.54 5.34 -6.25
C ALA A 543 -1.13 5.87 -7.64
N ASP A 544 -0.59 5.01 -8.47
CA ASP A 544 -0.17 5.32 -9.85
C ASP A 544 0.71 6.58 -9.98
N GLY A 545 1.65 6.75 -9.04
CA GLY A 545 2.56 7.90 -9.02
C GLY A 545 1.89 9.24 -8.69
N ARG A 546 0.66 9.22 -8.17
CA ARG A 546 -0.08 10.41 -7.75
C ARG A 546 -0.38 10.36 -6.25
N ILE A 547 -0.10 11.45 -5.57
CA ILE A 547 -0.46 11.67 -4.17
C ILE A 547 -1.85 12.31 -4.15
N ALA A 548 -2.84 11.63 -3.61
CA ALA A 548 -4.15 12.18 -3.29
C ALA A 548 -4.14 12.67 -1.84
N ILE A 549 -4.47 13.92 -1.63
CA ILE A 549 -4.47 14.59 -0.32
C ILE A 549 -5.92 14.90 0.05
N GLU A 550 -6.32 14.51 1.24
CA GLU A 550 -7.64 14.78 1.77
C GLU A 550 -7.51 15.46 3.14
N ARG A 551 -8.13 16.63 3.29
CA ARG A 551 -8.22 17.40 4.54
C ARG A 551 -9.69 17.53 4.91
N ARG A 552 -10.06 16.98 6.06
CA ARG A 552 -11.37 17.17 6.66
C ARG A 552 -11.24 18.22 7.76
N THR A 553 -12.13 19.21 7.76
CA THR A 553 -12.16 20.28 8.77
C THR A 553 -13.57 20.89 8.89
N MET A 554 -13.91 21.27 10.11
CA MET A 554 -15.15 22.02 10.38
C MET A 554 -15.01 23.52 10.08
N ALA A 555 -13.80 24.00 9.76
CA ALA A 555 -13.57 25.37 9.37
C ALA A 555 -14.02 25.67 7.93
N ASP A 556 -14.33 26.93 7.64
CA ASP A 556 -14.79 27.37 6.31
C ASP A 556 -13.68 27.35 5.24
N SER A 557 -12.43 27.22 5.65
CA SER A 557 -11.26 27.13 4.76
C SER A 557 -10.24 26.14 5.28
N ALA A 558 -9.52 25.48 4.38
CA ALA A 558 -8.39 24.65 4.73
C ALA A 558 -7.08 25.37 4.44
N ALA A 559 -6.12 25.23 5.34
CA ALA A 559 -4.75 25.72 5.11
C ALA A 559 -4.07 24.94 3.96
N PRO A 560 -3.17 25.58 3.22
CA PRO A 560 -2.37 24.84 2.22
C PRO A 560 -1.47 23.81 2.91
N VAL A 561 -1.26 22.68 2.23
CA VAL A 561 -0.47 21.57 2.76
C VAL A 561 0.96 21.66 2.23
N THR A 562 1.93 21.64 3.12
CA THR A 562 3.34 21.48 2.78
C THR A 562 3.65 20.01 2.59
N LEU A 563 4.07 19.65 1.39
CA LEU A 563 4.52 18.31 1.01
C LEU A 563 6.05 18.26 1.06
N THR A 564 6.61 17.35 1.83
CA THR A 564 8.05 17.06 1.88
C THR A 564 8.31 15.71 1.23
N THR A 565 9.17 15.70 0.21
CA THR A 565 9.56 14.46 -0.50
C THR A 565 10.54 13.63 0.34
N PRO A 566 10.78 12.35 -0.02
CA PRO A 566 11.80 11.52 0.65
C PRO A 566 13.20 12.17 0.68
N SER A 567 13.60 12.90 -0.38
CA SER A 567 14.86 13.64 -0.45
C SER A 567 14.88 14.93 0.39
N GLY A 568 13.75 15.30 1.04
CA GLY A 568 13.62 16.51 1.88
C GLY A 568 13.20 17.77 1.13
N LYS A 569 12.93 17.70 -0.17
CA LYS A 569 12.45 18.86 -0.95
C LYS A 569 11.01 19.20 -0.55
N GLN A 570 10.74 20.48 -0.32
CA GLN A 570 9.42 20.96 0.07
C GLN A 570 8.67 21.62 -1.09
N SER A 571 7.36 21.39 -1.13
CA SER A 571 6.44 22.06 -2.04
C SER A 571 5.10 22.31 -1.34
N THR A 572 4.34 23.29 -1.80
CA THR A 572 3.04 23.63 -1.22
C THR A 572 1.92 23.20 -2.17
N VAL A 573 0.93 22.51 -1.63
CA VAL A 573 -0.27 22.07 -2.35
C VAL A 573 -1.48 22.82 -1.82
N THR A 574 -2.16 23.57 -2.69
CA THR A 574 -3.43 24.22 -2.35
C THR A 574 -4.57 23.23 -2.51
N LEU A 575 -5.41 23.15 -1.48
CA LEU A 575 -6.57 22.28 -1.47
C LEU A 575 -7.82 23.00 -2.01
N GLN A 576 -8.71 22.25 -2.65
CA GLN A 576 -9.99 22.73 -3.16
C GLN A 576 -11.14 22.09 -2.38
N LYS A 577 -12.15 22.89 -2.02
CA LYS A 577 -13.37 22.38 -1.37
C LYS A 577 -14.14 21.52 -2.38
N THR A 578 -14.31 20.25 -2.07
CA THR A 578 -15.07 19.31 -2.90
C THR A 578 -16.47 19.04 -2.37
N GLU A 579 -16.60 19.01 -1.05
CA GLU A 579 -17.84 18.77 -0.32
C GLU A 579 -17.82 19.58 0.97
N PRO A 580 -18.95 19.77 1.68
CA PRO A 580 -18.95 20.39 3.00
C PRO A 580 -17.96 19.66 3.92
N GLY A 581 -17.07 20.40 4.58
CA GLY A 581 -16.06 19.86 5.47
C GLY A 581 -14.93 19.07 4.82
N LEU A 582 -14.91 18.92 3.48
CA LEU A 582 -13.94 18.09 2.77
C LEU A 582 -13.19 18.87 1.68
N TRP A 583 -11.87 18.87 1.79
CA TRP A 583 -10.96 19.53 0.89
C TRP A 583 -10.00 18.53 0.28
N ARG A 584 -9.78 18.61 -1.03
CA ARG A 584 -8.90 17.69 -1.76
C ARG A 584 -7.85 18.43 -2.56
N GLY A 585 -6.69 17.79 -2.67
CA GLY A 585 -5.59 18.23 -3.51
C GLY A 585 -4.84 17.04 -4.08
N SER A 586 -3.97 17.30 -5.03
CA SER A 586 -3.12 16.23 -5.56
C SER A 586 -1.74 16.75 -5.95
N ALA A 587 -0.74 15.88 -5.84
CA ALA A 587 0.63 16.11 -6.29
C ALA A 587 1.16 14.87 -7.01
N ARG A 588 2.33 14.97 -7.65
CA ARG A 588 3.02 13.81 -8.24
C ARG A 588 4.02 13.24 -7.25
N ALA A 589 4.01 11.91 -7.09
CA ALA A 589 5.07 11.18 -6.42
C ALA A 589 6.17 10.86 -7.45
N GLN A 590 7.29 11.59 -7.37
CA GLN A 590 8.41 11.44 -8.32
C GLN A 590 9.55 10.61 -7.74
N GLU A 591 9.56 10.41 -6.45
CA GLU A 591 10.59 9.70 -5.69
C GLU A 591 9.94 8.51 -4.97
N LEU A 592 10.66 7.41 -4.88
CA LEU A 592 10.26 6.29 -4.03
C LEU A 592 10.56 6.61 -2.56
N GLY A 593 9.70 6.15 -1.66
CA GLY A 593 9.87 6.34 -0.22
C GLY A 593 8.72 7.10 0.43
N LEU A 594 8.97 7.62 1.64
CA LEU A 594 7.95 8.23 2.48
C LEU A 594 7.83 9.74 2.24
N TYR A 595 6.64 10.16 1.88
CA TYR A 595 6.23 11.56 1.78
C TYR A 595 5.60 12.00 3.08
N ARG A 596 5.98 13.19 3.57
CA ARG A 596 5.39 13.82 4.75
C ARG A 596 4.58 15.05 4.34
N LEU A 597 3.38 15.15 4.87
CA LEU A 597 2.45 16.23 4.60
C LEU A 597 2.07 16.92 5.91
N THR A 598 2.04 18.25 5.91
CA THR A 598 1.56 19.01 7.08
C THR A 598 0.84 20.28 6.67
N ASP A 599 -0.24 20.61 7.38
CA ASP A 599 -0.94 21.89 7.26
C ASP A 599 -0.52 22.91 8.36
N GLY A 600 0.53 22.54 9.14
CA GLY A 600 1.01 23.30 10.29
C GLY A 600 0.44 22.84 11.63
N THR A 601 -0.72 22.18 11.63
CA THR A 601 -1.38 21.60 12.82
C THR A 601 -1.40 20.08 12.80
N LEU A 602 -1.70 19.52 11.65
CA LEU A 602 -1.78 18.08 11.43
C LEU A 602 -0.65 17.60 10.53
N THR A 603 -0.28 16.36 10.70
CA THR A 603 0.71 15.68 9.86
C THR A 603 0.13 14.37 9.35
N ALA A 604 0.41 14.06 8.10
CA ALA A 604 0.11 12.78 7.47
C ALA A 604 1.35 12.26 6.75
N VAL A 605 1.42 10.97 6.57
CA VAL A 605 2.49 10.29 5.83
C VAL A 605 1.89 9.38 4.76
N ALA A 606 2.56 9.27 3.63
CA ALA A 606 2.17 8.36 2.57
C ALA A 606 3.43 7.81 1.87
N ALA A 607 3.42 6.54 1.51
CA ALA A 607 4.55 5.89 0.88
C ALA A 607 4.35 5.69 -0.63
N ALA A 608 5.36 6.03 -1.41
CA ALA A 608 5.45 5.70 -2.83
C ALA A 608 6.36 4.48 -3.01
N GLY A 609 5.80 3.38 -3.50
CA GLY A 609 6.51 2.12 -3.62
C GLY A 609 6.78 1.43 -2.27
N PRO A 610 7.74 0.51 -2.21
CA PRO A 610 8.11 -0.17 -0.99
C PRO A 610 8.66 0.82 0.05
N LEU A 611 8.32 0.61 1.33
CA LEU A 611 8.74 1.49 2.43
C LEU A 611 10.26 1.49 2.65
N ASN A 612 10.91 0.37 2.36
CA ASN A 612 12.35 0.18 2.45
C ASN A 612 12.84 -0.45 1.13
N PRO A 613 13.03 0.34 0.06
CA PRO A 613 13.40 -0.19 -1.24
C PRO A 613 14.74 -0.95 -1.19
N LYS A 614 14.83 -2.09 -1.86
CA LYS A 614 16.07 -2.87 -1.96
C LYS A 614 17.21 -2.07 -2.58
N GLU A 615 16.88 -1.23 -3.53
CA GLU A 615 17.82 -0.36 -4.26
C GLU A 615 18.63 0.56 -3.36
N VAL A 616 18.04 1.02 -2.25
CA VAL A 616 18.72 1.90 -1.27
C VAL A 616 19.18 1.16 -0.03
N ALA A 617 18.92 -0.15 0.05
CA ALA A 617 19.27 -0.95 1.22
C ALA A 617 20.78 -1.07 1.45
N ASP A 618 21.56 -1.15 0.39
CA ASP A 618 23.03 -1.04 0.41
C ASP A 618 23.45 -0.23 -0.81
N MET A 619 24.14 0.88 -0.60
CA MET A 619 24.52 1.78 -1.68
C MET A 619 26.05 1.83 -1.89
N ARG A 620 26.81 0.92 -1.27
CA ARG A 620 28.26 0.87 -1.42
C ARG A 620 28.64 0.17 -2.72
N ALA A 621 29.66 0.68 -3.40
CA ALA A 621 30.21 -0.02 -4.56
C ALA A 621 30.83 -1.36 -4.16
N THR A 622 30.38 -2.46 -4.78
CA THR A 622 30.85 -3.81 -4.45
C THR A 622 31.06 -4.68 -5.68
N ASP A 623 32.08 -5.54 -5.63
CA ASP A 623 32.28 -6.59 -6.61
C ASP A 623 31.83 -7.97 -6.10
N ALA A 624 31.40 -8.05 -4.84
CA ALA A 624 31.16 -9.32 -4.15
C ALA A 624 30.01 -10.14 -4.74
N ILE A 625 28.98 -9.48 -5.29
CA ILE A 625 27.82 -10.12 -5.91
C ILE A 625 28.19 -10.67 -7.29
N LEU A 626 29.01 -9.94 -8.04
CA LEU A 626 29.31 -10.20 -9.46
C LEU A 626 30.55 -11.06 -9.70
N LYS A 627 31.40 -11.30 -8.69
CA LYS A 627 32.61 -12.18 -8.80
C LYS A 627 32.33 -13.62 -9.23
N GLY A 628 31.12 -14.12 -8.99
CA GLY A 628 30.76 -15.48 -9.37
C GLY A 628 30.22 -15.60 -10.79
N PRO A 629 29.30 -14.69 -11.20
CA PRO A 629 28.70 -14.63 -12.53
C PRO A 629 29.62 -14.10 -13.65
N ALA A 630 30.64 -13.27 -13.33
CA ALA A 630 31.54 -12.61 -14.27
C ALA A 630 32.67 -13.51 -14.77
#